data_791f05fca706131870eec89aef942cc3
#
_entry.id   791f05fca706131870eec89aef942cc3
#
_cell.length_a   1.000
_cell.length_b   1.000
_cell.length_c   1.000
_cell.angle_alpha   90.00
_cell.angle_beta   90.00
_cell.angle_gamma   90.00
#
_symmetry.space_group_name_H-M   'P 1'
#
loop_
_entity.id
_entity.type
_entity.pdbx_description
1 polymer ?
#
loop_
_entity_poly.entity_id
_entity_poly.type
_entity_poly.pdbx_seq_one_letter_code
_entity_poly.pdbx_strand_id
1 'polypeptide(L)'
;MKIKTKLAISFCIIIFVPVVLTSIVLVGFNKIQLKAINKTYGMEDAGMLALTDTVQFLNKVTGRTYDELEKTSLIEPSKLLDSDYLTKINKKLEKKYSYLIVKSEGELIFNGGIDNDDILRKLPRISNKQSSSDVSSYMDSDDKVLIKQLNFCDSDGDEASLYIVTSTACVIPEVRTVLIEGAFALVFILLTTAASLSV
;
A
#
# COMPACT_ATOMS: atom_id res chain seq x y z
N MET A 1 -43.83 -10.07 38.09
CA MET A 1 -43.46 -10.00 36.67
C MET A 1 -44.01 -11.24 35.96
N LYS A 2 -44.81 -11.09 34.93
CA LYS A 2 -45.47 -12.23 34.23
C LYS A 2 -44.39 -13.08 33.52
N ILE A 3 -44.56 -14.40 33.52
CA ILE A 3 -43.57 -15.35 32.91
C ILE A 3 -43.20 -14.94 31.48
N LYS A 4 -44.20 -14.48 30.70
CA LYS A 4 -43.98 -13.97 29.33
C LYS A 4 -42.94 -12.82 29.26
N THR A 5 -42.97 -11.92 30.25
CA THR A 5 -42.05 -10.78 30.29
C THR A 5 -40.60 -11.22 30.64
N LYS A 6 -40.46 -12.19 31.55
CA LYS A 6 -39.16 -12.78 31.88
C LYS A 6 -38.55 -13.49 30.67
N LEU A 7 -39.38 -14.28 29.96
CA LEU A 7 -38.93 -14.99 28.77
C LEU A 7 -38.49 -14.02 27.64
N ALA A 8 -39.28 -12.98 27.40
CA ALA A 8 -38.93 -11.96 26.39
C ALA A 8 -37.63 -11.22 26.72
N ILE A 9 -37.43 -10.86 28.01
CA ILE A 9 -36.20 -10.21 28.44
C ILE A 9 -35.00 -11.15 28.31
N SER A 10 -35.14 -12.42 28.73
CA SER A 10 -34.08 -13.43 28.57
C SER A 10 -33.69 -13.62 27.10
N PHE A 11 -34.68 -13.69 26.21
CA PHE A 11 -34.46 -13.81 24.77
C PHE A 11 -33.74 -12.58 24.17
N CYS A 12 -34.16 -11.37 24.58
CA CYS A 12 -33.47 -10.15 24.18
C CYS A 12 -32.01 -10.11 24.64
N ILE A 13 -31.74 -10.54 25.88
CA ILE A 13 -30.36 -10.56 26.42
C ILE A 13 -29.49 -11.56 25.64
N ILE A 14 -30.01 -12.75 25.37
CA ILE A 14 -29.28 -13.80 24.64
C ILE A 14 -28.88 -13.34 23.23
N ILE A 15 -29.71 -12.53 22.58
CA ILE A 15 -29.40 -12.02 21.24
C ILE A 15 -28.55 -10.75 21.30
N PHE A 16 -28.92 -9.80 22.15
CA PHE A 16 -28.28 -8.47 22.16
C PHE A 16 -26.85 -8.48 22.72
N VAL A 17 -26.61 -9.27 23.78
CA VAL A 17 -25.29 -9.31 24.43
C VAL A 17 -24.19 -9.81 23.49
N PRO A 18 -24.35 -10.94 22.77
CA PRO A 18 -23.35 -11.37 21.78
C PRO A 18 -23.12 -10.36 20.66
N VAL A 19 -24.20 -9.77 20.13
CA VAL A 19 -24.10 -8.78 19.01
C VAL A 19 -23.32 -7.55 19.47
N VAL A 20 -23.60 -7.02 20.68
CA VAL A 20 -22.90 -5.84 21.21
C VAL A 20 -21.43 -6.17 21.50
N LEU A 21 -21.14 -7.28 22.18
CA LEU A 21 -19.75 -7.71 22.48
C LEU A 21 -18.96 -7.89 21.20
N THR A 22 -19.52 -8.49 20.20
CA THR A 22 -18.95 -8.68 18.89
C THR A 22 -18.62 -7.37 18.21
N SER A 23 -19.58 -6.46 18.19
CA SER A 23 -19.37 -5.14 17.58
C SER A 23 -18.22 -4.39 18.25
N ILE A 24 -18.11 -4.48 19.58
CA ILE A 24 -17.00 -3.88 20.35
C ILE A 24 -15.66 -4.51 19.95
N VAL A 25 -15.61 -5.85 19.87
CA VAL A 25 -14.38 -6.56 19.51
C VAL A 25 -13.96 -6.22 18.08
N LEU A 26 -14.89 -6.24 17.12
CA LEU A 26 -14.59 -5.90 15.72
C LEU A 26 -14.11 -4.46 15.55
N VAL A 27 -14.76 -3.50 16.20
CA VAL A 27 -14.34 -2.09 16.15
C VAL A 27 -12.98 -1.90 16.82
N GLY A 28 -12.73 -2.53 17.94
CA GLY A 28 -11.45 -2.48 18.64
C GLY A 28 -10.32 -3.08 17.81
N PHE A 29 -10.57 -4.25 17.22
CA PHE A 29 -9.63 -4.96 16.37
C PHE A 29 -9.29 -4.16 15.11
N ASN A 30 -10.29 -3.67 14.39
CA ASN A 30 -10.09 -2.82 13.22
C ASN A 30 -9.24 -1.57 13.55
N LYS A 31 -9.51 -0.91 14.68
CA LYS A 31 -8.69 0.25 15.10
C LYS A 31 -7.23 -0.11 15.34
N ILE A 32 -6.95 -1.26 15.94
CA ILE A 32 -5.57 -1.72 16.20
C ILE A 32 -4.86 -2.02 14.87
N GLN A 33 -5.51 -2.74 13.95
CA GLN A 33 -4.96 -3.09 12.65
C GLN A 33 -4.72 -1.84 11.78
N LEU A 34 -5.71 -0.95 11.67
CA LEU A 34 -5.56 0.31 10.94
C LEU A 34 -4.41 1.15 11.52
N LYS A 35 -4.27 1.19 12.85
CA LYS A 35 -3.17 1.91 13.50
C LYS A 35 -1.81 1.28 13.19
N ALA A 36 -1.73 -0.05 13.09
CA ALA A 36 -0.51 -0.76 12.70
C ALA A 36 -0.11 -0.42 11.26
N ILE A 37 -1.06 -0.47 10.32
CA ILE A 37 -0.85 -0.10 8.91
C ILE A 37 -0.42 1.38 8.82
N ASN A 38 -1.13 2.29 9.48
CA ASN A 38 -0.79 3.70 9.50
C ASN A 38 0.62 3.95 10.01
N LYS A 39 1.05 3.23 11.05
CA LYS A 39 2.40 3.31 11.60
C LYS A 39 3.45 2.78 10.63
N THR A 40 3.18 1.66 9.96
CA THR A 40 4.10 1.02 9.00
C THR A 40 4.36 1.95 7.81
N TYR A 41 3.31 2.56 7.27
CA TYR A 41 3.43 3.42 6.09
C TYR A 41 3.66 4.91 6.44
N GLY A 42 3.56 5.29 7.72
CA GLY A 42 3.75 6.68 8.18
C GLY A 42 2.69 7.65 7.69
N MET A 43 1.45 7.17 7.48
CA MET A 43 0.30 7.95 7.01
C MET A 43 -0.89 7.74 7.92
N GLU A 44 -1.66 8.81 8.21
CA GLU A 44 -2.81 8.73 9.13
C GLU A 44 -3.97 7.90 8.57
N ASP A 45 -4.16 7.91 7.24
CA ASP A 45 -5.28 7.24 6.56
C ASP A 45 -4.86 6.00 5.76
N ALA A 46 -3.65 5.47 5.97
CA ALA A 46 -3.08 4.38 5.18
C ALA A 46 -4.00 3.16 5.13
N GLY A 47 -4.52 2.74 6.29
CA GLY A 47 -5.38 1.56 6.36
C GLY A 47 -6.70 1.73 5.62
N MET A 48 -7.31 2.91 5.70
CA MET A 48 -8.55 3.17 4.98
C MET A 48 -8.32 3.23 3.47
N LEU A 49 -7.28 3.93 3.03
CA LEU A 49 -6.93 4.02 1.61
C LEU A 49 -6.57 2.66 1.01
N ALA A 50 -5.83 1.83 1.74
CA ALA A 50 -5.48 0.48 1.28
C ALA A 50 -6.72 -0.38 0.98
N LEU A 51 -7.83 -0.16 1.71
CA LEU A 51 -9.08 -0.89 1.54
C LEU A 51 -10.01 -0.29 0.49
N THR A 52 -9.98 1.04 0.29
CA THR A 52 -10.94 1.77 -0.55
C THR A 52 -10.38 2.20 -1.90
N ASP A 53 -9.11 2.59 -1.94
CA ASP A 53 -8.42 3.08 -3.14
C ASP A 53 -6.94 2.70 -3.13
N THR A 54 -6.66 1.51 -3.64
CA THR A 54 -5.31 0.94 -3.70
C THR A 54 -4.36 1.82 -4.51
N VAL A 55 -4.82 2.43 -5.60
CA VAL A 55 -3.98 3.29 -6.45
C VAL A 55 -3.56 4.54 -5.69
N GLN A 56 -4.50 5.19 -5.02
CA GLN A 56 -4.20 6.37 -4.22
C GLN A 56 -3.30 6.02 -3.02
N PHE A 57 -3.51 4.86 -2.40
CA PHE A 57 -2.63 4.34 -1.35
C PHE A 57 -1.19 4.19 -1.84
N LEU A 58 -0.98 3.46 -2.96
CA LEU A 58 0.35 3.23 -3.54
C LEU A 58 1.02 4.56 -3.96
N ASN A 59 0.25 5.49 -4.50
CA ASN A 59 0.74 6.83 -4.82
C ASN A 59 1.24 7.58 -3.59
N LYS A 60 0.52 7.53 -2.48
CA LYS A 60 0.93 8.18 -1.23
C LYS A 60 2.12 7.49 -0.57
N VAL A 61 2.20 6.15 -0.61
CA VAL A 61 3.30 5.38 -0.02
C VAL A 61 4.67 5.83 -0.53
N THR A 62 4.76 6.08 -1.83
CA THR A 62 6.01 6.49 -2.50
C THR A 62 6.15 7.99 -2.68
N GLY A 63 5.10 8.78 -2.40
CA GLY A 63 5.06 10.21 -2.68
C GLY A 63 6.23 10.99 -2.08
N ARG A 64 6.49 10.84 -0.77
CA ARG A 64 7.60 11.54 -0.12
C ARG A 64 8.97 11.23 -0.72
N THR A 65 9.18 9.95 -1.11
CA THR A 65 10.45 9.55 -1.74
C THR A 65 10.53 10.10 -3.16
N TYR A 66 9.41 10.13 -3.88
CA TYR A 66 9.35 10.76 -5.19
C TYR A 66 9.67 12.26 -5.11
N ASP A 67 9.07 12.99 -4.17
CA ASP A 67 9.33 14.42 -3.95
C ASP A 67 10.78 14.69 -3.55
N GLU A 68 11.42 13.79 -2.75
CA GLU A 68 12.85 13.85 -2.41
C GLU A 68 13.72 13.71 -3.67
N LEU A 69 13.39 12.74 -4.53
CA LEU A 69 14.12 12.48 -5.77
C LEU A 69 13.92 13.60 -6.80
N GLU A 70 12.70 14.12 -6.93
CA GLU A 70 12.41 15.26 -7.80
C GLU A 70 13.19 16.50 -7.39
N LYS A 71 13.24 16.83 -6.11
CA LYS A 71 14.09 17.93 -5.61
C LYS A 71 15.56 17.67 -5.88
N THR A 72 16.03 16.44 -5.72
CA THR A 72 17.43 16.08 -5.98
C THR A 72 17.75 16.22 -7.47
N SER A 73 16.82 15.86 -8.36
CA SER A 73 17.02 16.02 -9.81
C SER A 73 17.19 17.48 -10.25
N LEU A 74 16.60 18.42 -9.50
CA LEU A 74 16.70 19.84 -9.79
C LEU A 74 17.96 20.49 -9.20
N ILE A 75 18.47 19.97 -8.08
CA ILE A 75 19.57 20.59 -7.33
C ILE A 75 20.91 19.91 -7.65
N GLU A 76 20.94 18.58 -7.64
CA GLU A 76 22.13 17.75 -7.82
C GLU A 76 21.81 16.51 -8.65
N PRO A 77 21.56 16.63 -9.96
CA PRO A 77 21.11 15.51 -10.78
C PRO A 77 22.13 14.36 -10.83
N SER A 78 23.44 14.64 -10.76
CA SER A 78 24.48 13.61 -10.70
C SER A 78 24.34 12.64 -9.53
N LYS A 79 23.72 13.06 -8.44
CA LYS A 79 23.42 12.18 -7.29
C LYS A 79 22.46 11.06 -7.64
N LEU A 80 21.59 11.27 -8.64
CA LEU A 80 20.63 10.26 -9.10
C LEU A 80 21.27 9.17 -9.98
N LEU A 81 22.57 9.29 -10.25
CA LEU A 81 23.40 8.27 -10.91
C LEU A 81 24.40 7.62 -9.94
N ASP A 82 24.50 8.12 -8.69
CA ASP A 82 25.36 7.56 -7.67
C ASP A 82 24.76 6.29 -7.07
N SER A 83 25.45 5.18 -7.26
CA SER A 83 25.02 3.84 -6.79
C SER A 83 24.80 3.76 -5.27
N ASP A 84 25.61 4.44 -4.46
CA ASP A 84 25.50 4.43 -3.00
C ASP A 84 24.25 5.18 -2.56
N TYR A 85 23.99 6.33 -3.16
CA TYR A 85 22.77 7.10 -2.91
C TYR A 85 21.52 6.33 -3.33
N LEU A 86 21.52 5.76 -4.54
CA LEU A 86 20.41 4.96 -5.05
C LEU A 86 20.14 3.73 -4.18
N THR A 87 21.18 3.03 -3.74
CA THR A 87 21.06 1.90 -2.82
C THR A 87 20.41 2.30 -1.50
N LYS A 88 20.76 3.45 -0.94
CA LYS A 88 20.17 3.97 0.30
C LYS A 88 18.69 4.30 0.12
N ILE A 89 18.33 4.92 -0.99
CA ILE A 89 16.93 5.21 -1.32
C ILE A 89 16.15 3.92 -1.55
N ASN A 90 16.74 2.98 -2.32
CA ASN A 90 16.09 1.69 -2.60
C ASN A 90 15.77 0.92 -1.31
N LYS A 91 16.68 0.88 -0.34
CA LYS A 91 16.44 0.24 0.97
C LYS A 91 15.26 0.86 1.74
N LYS A 92 14.96 2.15 1.54
CA LYS A 92 13.76 2.78 2.10
C LYS A 92 12.49 2.32 1.36
N LEU A 93 12.60 2.16 0.04
CA LEU A 93 11.50 1.74 -0.83
C LEU A 93 11.18 0.25 -0.68
N GLU A 94 12.19 -0.62 -0.54
CA GLU A 94 12.01 -2.06 -0.31
C GLU A 94 11.11 -2.37 0.89
N LYS A 95 11.24 -1.60 1.98
CA LYS A 95 10.37 -1.71 3.15
C LYS A 95 8.90 -1.43 2.84
N LYS A 96 8.62 -0.86 1.68
CA LYS A 96 7.30 -0.50 1.17
C LYS A 96 6.96 -1.29 -0.11
N TYR A 97 7.67 -2.39 -0.34
CA TYR A 97 7.51 -3.23 -1.55
C TYR A 97 7.62 -2.43 -2.85
N SER A 98 8.50 -1.44 -2.82
CA SER A 98 8.78 -0.57 -3.95
C SER A 98 10.25 -0.68 -4.29
N TYR A 99 10.59 -0.53 -5.56
CA TYR A 99 11.94 -0.67 -6.07
C TYR A 99 12.28 0.48 -6.99
N LEU A 100 13.54 0.86 -6.96
CA LEU A 100 14.07 1.94 -7.78
C LEU A 100 14.77 1.35 -9.01
N ILE A 101 14.50 1.94 -10.16
CA ILE A 101 15.18 1.63 -11.42
C ILE A 101 15.65 2.95 -12.02
N VAL A 102 16.88 2.99 -12.52
CA VAL A 102 17.41 4.16 -13.22
C VAL A 102 17.97 3.71 -14.57
N LYS A 103 17.56 4.42 -15.61
CA LYS A 103 18.07 4.28 -16.98
C LYS A 103 18.67 5.61 -17.43
N SER A 104 19.83 5.58 -18.07
CA SER A 104 20.43 6.71 -18.78
C SER A 104 20.70 6.30 -20.22
N GLU A 105 20.33 7.13 -21.17
CA GLU A 105 20.44 6.86 -22.61
C GLU A 105 19.80 5.52 -23.06
N GLY A 106 18.84 5.02 -22.28
CA GLY A 106 18.17 3.73 -22.52
C GLY A 106 18.88 2.53 -21.90
N GLU A 107 20.09 2.69 -21.36
CA GLU A 107 20.83 1.67 -20.63
C GLU A 107 20.40 1.62 -19.16
N LEU A 108 20.39 0.41 -18.58
CA LEU A 108 20.05 0.19 -17.18
C LEU A 108 21.27 0.52 -16.30
N ILE A 109 21.21 1.61 -15.56
CA ILE A 109 22.26 2.04 -14.64
C ILE A 109 22.08 1.43 -13.24
N PHE A 110 20.84 1.36 -12.78
CA PHE A 110 20.54 0.82 -11.45
C PHE A 110 19.25 -0.02 -11.47
N ASN A 111 19.31 -1.20 -10.86
CA ASN A 111 18.17 -2.06 -10.61
C ASN A 111 18.07 -2.38 -9.12
N GLY A 112 17.05 -1.90 -8.46
CA GLY A 112 16.81 -2.06 -7.03
C GLY A 112 16.28 -3.44 -6.60
N GLY A 113 16.29 -4.45 -7.46
CA GLY A 113 15.89 -5.82 -7.12
C GLY A 113 14.65 -6.32 -7.84
N ILE A 114 14.37 -5.81 -9.02
CA ILE A 114 13.31 -6.36 -9.89
C ILE A 114 13.93 -7.43 -10.79
N ASP A 115 13.56 -8.69 -10.52
CA ASP A 115 14.01 -9.85 -11.34
C ASP A 115 13.10 -10.10 -12.56
N ASN A 116 12.04 -9.30 -12.74
CA ASN A 116 11.09 -9.48 -13.82
C ASN A 116 11.52 -8.68 -15.07
N ASP A 117 12.11 -9.35 -16.04
CA ASP A 117 12.52 -8.77 -17.33
C ASP A 117 11.35 -8.15 -18.09
N ASP A 118 10.13 -8.64 -17.94
CA ASP A 118 8.97 -8.10 -18.61
C ASP A 118 8.62 -6.72 -18.10
N ILE A 119 8.72 -6.47 -16.79
CA ILE A 119 8.54 -5.14 -16.20
C ILE A 119 9.63 -4.20 -16.72
N LEU A 120 10.89 -4.64 -16.76
CA LEU A 120 12.03 -3.83 -17.24
C LEU A 120 11.88 -3.44 -18.71
N ARG A 121 11.30 -4.31 -19.55
CA ARG A 121 11.03 -4.04 -20.97
C ARG A 121 9.83 -3.12 -21.20
N LYS A 122 8.82 -3.22 -20.33
CA LYS A 122 7.60 -2.42 -20.41
C LYS A 122 7.76 -1.00 -19.86
N LEU A 123 8.87 -0.69 -19.16
CA LEU A 123 9.12 0.66 -18.69
C LEU A 123 9.09 1.65 -19.87
N PRO A 124 8.34 2.74 -19.75
CA PRO A 124 8.23 3.71 -20.82
C PRO A 124 9.63 4.23 -21.17
N ARG A 125 9.89 4.34 -22.46
CA ARG A 125 11.06 5.06 -22.94
C ARG A 125 10.82 6.55 -22.74
N ILE A 126 11.90 7.32 -22.64
CA ILE A 126 11.85 8.77 -22.49
C ILE A 126 10.86 9.32 -23.51
N SER A 127 9.76 9.86 -23.02
CA SER A 127 8.80 10.57 -23.86
C SER A 127 9.17 12.03 -23.81
N ASN A 128 9.49 12.64 -24.95
CA ASN A 128 9.84 14.07 -25.13
C ASN A 128 8.70 15.04 -24.78
N LYS A 129 7.77 14.66 -23.93
CA LYS A 129 6.78 15.57 -23.34
C LYS A 129 7.28 16.05 -21.98
N GLN A 130 8.14 17.06 -22.05
CA GLN A 130 8.33 18.00 -20.96
C GLN A 130 6.97 18.59 -20.56
N SER A 131 6.43 18.12 -19.47
CA SER A 131 5.61 18.95 -18.60
C SER A 131 5.93 18.57 -17.16
N SER A 132 6.59 19.49 -16.53
CA SER A 132 7.16 19.48 -15.19
C SER A 132 6.14 19.46 -14.07
N SER A 133 4.97 18.88 -14.24
CA SER A 133 3.93 18.85 -13.20
C SER A 133 3.01 17.63 -13.22
N ASP A 134 3.10 16.75 -14.20
CA ASP A 134 2.33 15.52 -14.16
C ASP A 134 3.24 14.36 -13.73
N VAL A 135 3.07 13.93 -12.49
CA VAL A 135 3.55 12.62 -12.03
C VAL A 135 2.95 11.60 -13.00
N SER A 136 3.74 11.17 -13.99
CA SER A 136 3.31 10.11 -14.89
C SER A 136 3.31 8.79 -14.12
N SER A 137 2.26 8.60 -13.31
CA SER A 137 2.00 7.33 -12.67
C SER A 137 1.03 6.55 -13.54
N TYR A 138 1.41 5.36 -13.93
CA TYR A 138 0.51 4.45 -14.61
C TYR A 138 0.50 3.10 -13.91
N MET A 139 -0.66 2.44 -13.97
CA MET A 139 -0.82 1.12 -13.40
C MET A 139 -0.79 0.10 -14.53
N ASP A 140 0.16 -0.82 -14.47
CA ASP A 140 0.13 -2.01 -15.31
C ASP A 140 -0.79 -3.05 -14.64
N SER A 141 -1.93 -3.32 -15.29
CA SER A 141 -2.93 -4.24 -14.78
C SER A 141 -2.48 -5.70 -14.86
N ASP A 142 -1.63 -6.04 -15.82
CA ASP A 142 -1.17 -7.40 -16.05
C ASP A 142 -0.13 -7.79 -15.00
N ASP A 143 0.83 -6.92 -14.74
CA ASP A 143 1.89 -7.15 -13.75
C ASP A 143 1.53 -6.67 -12.34
N LYS A 144 0.36 -6.03 -12.17
CA LYS A 144 -0.13 -5.49 -10.89
C LYS A 144 0.90 -4.59 -10.20
N VAL A 145 1.48 -3.69 -10.95
CA VAL A 145 2.45 -2.70 -10.47
C VAL A 145 2.01 -1.28 -10.79
N LEU A 146 2.31 -0.38 -9.86
CA LEU A 146 2.23 1.05 -10.09
C LEU A 146 3.63 1.58 -10.39
N ILE A 147 3.80 2.28 -11.49
CA ILE A 147 5.08 2.85 -11.93
C ILE A 147 4.98 4.36 -11.90
N LYS A 148 5.88 5.01 -11.16
CA LYS A 148 6.11 6.45 -11.21
C LYS A 148 7.39 6.72 -11.95
N GLN A 149 7.35 7.65 -12.91
CA GLN A 149 8.50 8.05 -13.71
C GLN A 149 8.91 9.49 -13.38
N LEU A 150 10.21 9.70 -13.28
CA LEU A 150 10.85 11.00 -13.17
C LEU A 150 11.92 11.09 -14.27
N ASN A 151 11.78 12.05 -15.16
CA ASN A 151 12.79 12.33 -16.18
C ASN A 151 13.66 13.49 -15.72
N PHE A 152 14.95 13.40 -15.95
CA PHE A 152 15.91 14.43 -15.62
C PHE A 152 17.10 14.40 -16.61
N CYS A 153 17.84 15.51 -16.68
CA CYS A 153 19.13 15.53 -17.37
C CYS A 153 20.23 15.53 -16.32
N ASP A 154 21.27 14.77 -16.58
CA ASP A 154 22.44 14.78 -15.72
C ASP A 154 23.29 16.06 -15.89
N SER A 155 24.46 16.11 -15.24
CA SER A 155 25.35 17.27 -15.33
C SER A 155 25.99 17.45 -16.70
N ASP A 156 26.06 16.40 -17.50
CA ASP A 156 26.65 16.39 -18.85
C ASP A 156 25.59 16.68 -19.92
N GLY A 157 24.31 16.74 -19.51
CA GLY A 157 23.16 17.01 -20.38
C GLY A 157 22.50 15.75 -20.93
N ASP A 158 22.94 14.58 -20.51
CA ASP A 158 22.39 13.30 -20.94
C ASP A 158 21.04 13.04 -20.30
N GLU A 159 20.10 12.51 -21.10
CA GLU A 159 18.75 12.23 -20.66
C GLU A 159 18.70 10.93 -19.82
N ALA A 160 18.20 11.05 -18.61
CA ALA A 160 18.02 9.94 -17.72
C ALA A 160 16.57 9.84 -17.21
N SER A 161 16.16 8.64 -16.89
CA SER A 161 14.83 8.35 -16.32
C SER A 161 14.96 7.48 -15.10
N LEU A 162 14.27 7.88 -14.05
CA LEU A 162 14.16 7.16 -12.81
C LEU A 162 12.72 6.64 -12.66
N TYR A 163 12.58 5.40 -12.24
CA TYR A 163 11.30 4.76 -12.06
C TYR A 163 11.19 4.24 -10.63
N ILE A 164 10.06 4.52 -9.98
CA ILE A 164 9.67 3.84 -8.74
C ILE A 164 8.60 2.84 -9.12
N VAL A 165 8.91 1.58 -9.03
CA VAL A 165 8.00 0.46 -9.30
C VAL A 165 7.48 -0.08 -7.98
N THR A 166 6.17 0.02 -7.77
CA THR A 166 5.50 -0.42 -6.54
C THR A 166 4.60 -1.59 -6.86
N SER A 167 4.86 -2.74 -6.26
CA SER A 167 3.99 -3.91 -6.41
C SER A 167 2.70 -3.72 -5.62
N THR A 168 1.55 -4.03 -6.25
CA THR A 168 0.27 -4.09 -5.53
C THR A 168 0.22 -5.22 -4.52
N ALA A 169 1.14 -6.20 -4.63
CA ALA A 169 1.27 -7.28 -3.66
C ALA A 169 1.61 -6.79 -2.24
N CYS A 170 2.14 -5.56 -2.10
CA CYS A 170 2.41 -4.95 -0.79
C CYS A 170 1.14 -4.76 0.07
N VAL A 171 0.00 -4.52 -0.57
CA VAL A 171 -1.28 -4.29 0.13
C VAL A 171 -1.96 -5.62 0.48
N ILE A 172 -1.73 -6.65 -0.33
CA ILE A 172 -2.44 -7.93 -0.24
C ILE A 172 -2.19 -8.67 1.08
N PRO A 173 -0.96 -8.81 1.62
CA PRO A 173 -0.75 -9.58 2.86
C PRO A 173 -1.44 -8.94 4.06
N GLU A 174 -1.33 -7.63 4.22
CA GLU A 174 -1.89 -6.90 5.36
C GLU A 174 -3.41 -6.82 5.28
N VAL A 175 -3.96 -6.50 4.11
CA VAL A 175 -5.41 -6.51 3.86
C VAL A 175 -5.98 -7.92 3.98
N ARG A 176 -5.28 -8.92 3.44
CA ARG A 176 -5.67 -10.33 3.54
C ARG A 176 -5.70 -10.80 4.99
N THR A 177 -4.72 -10.44 5.80
CA THR A 177 -4.69 -10.77 7.23
C THR A 177 -5.89 -10.17 7.95
N VAL A 178 -6.19 -8.88 7.74
CA VAL A 178 -7.36 -8.19 8.30
C VAL A 178 -8.66 -8.87 7.89
N LEU A 179 -8.80 -9.26 6.62
CA LEU A 179 -10.00 -9.92 6.11
C LEU A 179 -10.16 -11.34 6.67
N ILE A 180 -9.09 -12.11 6.75
CA ILE A 180 -9.11 -13.48 7.30
C ILE A 180 -9.46 -13.45 8.79
N GLU A 181 -8.79 -12.60 9.56
CA GLU A 181 -9.05 -12.48 11.00
C GLU A 181 -10.47 -11.94 11.27
N GLY A 182 -10.95 -11.00 10.46
CA GLY A 182 -12.34 -10.53 10.49
C GLY A 182 -13.35 -11.64 10.18
N ALA A 183 -13.05 -12.49 9.20
CA ALA A 183 -13.90 -13.64 8.85
C ALA A 183 -13.92 -14.68 9.99
N PHE A 184 -12.79 -14.99 10.62
CA PHE A 184 -12.72 -15.89 11.79
C PHE A 184 -13.51 -15.33 12.97
N ALA A 185 -13.42 -14.04 13.25
CA ALA A 185 -14.22 -13.39 14.28
C ALA A 185 -15.72 -13.55 13.99
N LEU A 186 -16.16 -13.31 12.75
CA LEU A 186 -17.56 -13.49 12.33
C LEU A 186 -18.03 -14.93 12.51
N VAL A 187 -17.26 -15.92 12.08
CA VAL A 187 -17.59 -17.34 12.25
C VAL A 187 -17.69 -17.71 13.73
N PHE A 188 -16.77 -17.26 14.55
CA PHE A 188 -16.79 -17.50 16.01
C PHE A 188 -18.06 -16.94 16.66
N ILE A 189 -18.50 -15.77 16.22
CA ILE A 189 -19.73 -15.12 16.68
C ILE A 189 -20.97 -15.91 16.29
N LEU A 190 -21.04 -16.32 15.03
CA LEU A 190 -22.15 -17.13 14.54
C LEU A 190 -22.25 -18.45 15.31
N LEU A 191 -21.14 -19.09 15.60
CA LEU A 191 -21.09 -20.32 16.38
C LEU A 191 -21.53 -20.10 17.83
N THR A 192 -21.08 -19.03 18.48
CA THR A 192 -21.47 -18.72 19.88
C THR A 192 -22.94 -18.32 19.98
N THR A 193 -23.48 -17.58 19.02
CA THR A 193 -24.91 -17.27 18.94
C THR A 193 -25.75 -18.52 18.68
N ALA A 194 -25.33 -19.38 17.78
CA ALA A 194 -26.04 -20.64 17.49
C ALA A 194 -26.06 -21.58 18.73
N ALA A 195 -24.91 -21.68 19.41
CA ALA A 195 -24.82 -22.45 20.66
C ALA A 195 -25.71 -21.90 21.77
N SER A 196 -25.81 -20.57 21.91
CA SER A 196 -26.69 -19.91 22.89
C SER A 196 -28.18 -20.08 22.59
N LEU A 197 -28.55 -20.28 21.32
CA LEU A 197 -29.93 -20.51 20.90
C LEU A 197 -30.35 -21.98 21.04
N SER A 198 -29.37 -22.90 21.14
CA SER A 198 -29.64 -24.36 21.26
C SER A 198 -29.80 -24.85 22.71
N VAL A 199 -29.54 -23.97 23.68
CA VAL A 199 -29.74 -24.21 25.14
C VAL A 199 -31.03 -23.57 25.62
#